data_9f1caf9ad3f87be3596d6b9220b350eb
#
_entry.id   9f1caf9ad3f87be3596d6b9220b350eb
#
_cell.length_a   1.000
_cell.length_b   1.000
_cell.length_c   1.000
_cell.angle_alpha   90.00
_cell.angle_beta   90.00
_cell.angle_gamma   90.00
#
_symmetry.space_group_name_H-M   'P 1'
#
loop_
_entity.id
_entity.type
_entity.pdbx_description
1 polymer ?
#
loop_
_entity_poly.entity_id
_entity_poly.type
_entity_poly.pdbx_seq_one_letter_code
_entity_poly.pdbx_strand_id
1 'polypeptide(L)'
;MAGTGPVGVGFIGTGMISNTYLENLSSFPDVRVVILGDIDAERAAAQAAKHGVPASGSSADVLAHPDVEIVVNLTIPAVHAEVSAAAIAAGKNVWSEKPIATDRLAARALLAEADAAGLRVGVAPDTVLGPGVQTARRAIARGDIGTPLSAHTVMQTAGPDDFHPNPEFLFAVGGGPLFDMGPYYITALVNVFGAVDRVSAVGSTSRATRVVQVGDRKGTPFPVEVPTYIAALARFESGAVSESVFSFDSPLLRTGVVEITGTEATMVIPDPNTFAGPVMLTRAGREPEWRTIEPVGVEAGRGLGVLDMARAIRSGQPHIATGALGYHVLDTLVSIGEAAASGETVRVESTVGEIPLVPEDRDPREATL
;
A
#
# COMPACT_ATOMS: atom_id res chain seq x y z
N MET A 1 -25.07 15.74 -9.28
CA MET A 1 -25.71 14.48 -8.80
C MET A 1 -24.68 13.37 -9.00
N ALA A 2 -24.43 12.54 -7.99
CA ALA A 2 -23.61 11.34 -8.17
C ALA A 2 -24.23 10.47 -9.29
N GLY A 3 -23.41 9.98 -10.21
CA GLY A 3 -23.85 9.06 -11.25
C GLY A 3 -24.45 7.79 -10.66
N THR A 4 -25.14 7.02 -11.44
CA THR A 4 -25.67 5.70 -11.07
C THR A 4 -24.94 4.59 -11.83
N GLY A 5 -24.89 3.39 -11.25
CA GLY A 5 -24.27 2.22 -11.86
C GLY A 5 -22.74 2.17 -11.75
N PRO A 6 -22.09 1.20 -12.41
CA PRO A 6 -20.66 0.95 -12.27
C PRO A 6 -19.80 2.15 -12.63
N VAL A 7 -18.72 2.36 -11.84
CA VAL A 7 -17.78 3.46 -12.03
C VAL A 7 -16.79 3.12 -13.13
N GLY A 8 -16.59 4.02 -14.08
CA GLY A 8 -15.61 3.89 -15.14
C GLY A 8 -14.18 4.11 -14.64
N VAL A 9 -13.30 3.16 -14.97
CA VAL A 9 -11.91 3.14 -14.52
C VAL A 9 -10.97 3.15 -15.72
N GLY A 10 -9.98 4.06 -15.69
CA GLY A 10 -8.88 4.11 -16.66
C GLY A 10 -7.54 3.86 -15.98
N PHE A 11 -6.65 3.13 -16.63
CA PHE A 11 -5.32 2.85 -16.10
C PHE A 11 -4.26 3.73 -16.75
N ILE A 12 -3.30 4.20 -15.97
CA ILE A 12 -2.04 4.77 -16.47
C ILE A 12 -0.89 3.94 -15.90
N GLY A 13 -0.18 3.25 -16.78
CA GLY A 13 0.84 2.25 -16.46
C GLY A 13 0.29 0.82 -16.58
N THR A 14 0.87 0.06 -17.52
CA THR A 14 0.47 -1.32 -17.85
C THR A 14 1.62 -2.31 -17.61
N GLY A 15 2.42 -2.03 -16.58
CA GLY A 15 3.50 -2.90 -16.11
C GLY A 15 2.98 -4.19 -15.45
N MET A 16 3.90 -4.92 -14.81
CA MET A 16 3.62 -6.24 -14.22
C MET A 16 2.41 -6.25 -13.28
N ILE A 17 2.30 -5.27 -12.39
CA ILE A 17 1.26 -5.20 -11.37
C ILE A 17 -0.14 -5.00 -11.97
N SER A 18 -0.24 -4.41 -13.17
CA SER A 18 -1.54 -4.18 -13.83
C SER A 18 -2.31 -5.47 -14.08
N ASN A 19 -1.63 -6.61 -14.29
CA ASN A 19 -2.30 -7.90 -14.45
C ASN A 19 -3.16 -8.25 -13.24
N THR A 20 -2.59 -8.14 -12.03
CA THR A 20 -3.31 -8.45 -10.79
C THR A 20 -4.51 -7.53 -10.56
N TYR A 21 -4.35 -6.23 -10.84
CA TYR A 21 -5.47 -5.28 -10.77
C TYR A 21 -6.56 -5.60 -11.78
N LEU A 22 -6.21 -5.86 -13.04
CA LEU A 22 -7.17 -6.14 -14.11
C LEU A 22 -7.93 -7.45 -13.89
N GLU A 23 -7.25 -8.50 -13.42
CA GLU A 23 -7.87 -9.78 -13.06
C GLU A 23 -8.93 -9.61 -11.97
N ASN A 24 -8.63 -8.84 -10.92
CA ASN A 24 -9.59 -8.61 -9.84
C ASN A 24 -10.73 -7.68 -10.25
N LEU A 25 -10.39 -6.51 -10.84
CA LEU A 25 -11.40 -5.51 -11.20
C LEU A 25 -12.41 -6.04 -12.23
N SER A 26 -12.01 -6.97 -13.10
CA SER A 26 -12.94 -7.64 -14.02
C SER A 26 -13.99 -8.49 -13.31
N SER A 27 -13.76 -8.87 -12.06
CA SER A 27 -14.68 -9.64 -11.23
C SER A 27 -15.60 -8.78 -10.34
N PHE A 28 -15.38 -7.46 -10.31
CA PHE A 28 -16.14 -6.53 -9.47
C PHE A 28 -17.21 -5.80 -10.30
N PRO A 29 -18.50 -6.10 -10.13
CA PRO A 29 -19.56 -5.56 -10.98
C PRO A 29 -19.78 -4.04 -10.84
N ASP A 30 -19.32 -3.44 -9.74
CA ASP A 30 -19.47 -2.01 -9.45
C ASP A 30 -18.39 -1.12 -10.12
N VAL A 31 -17.44 -1.73 -10.85
CA VAL A 31 -16.43 -1.03 -11.61
C VAL A 31 -16.36 -1.55 -13.05
N ARG A 32 -15.96 -0.69 -13.97
CA ARG A 32 -15.78 -1.05 -15.38
C ARG A 32 -14.48 -0.44 -15.90
N VAL A 33 -13.50 -1.27 -16.20
CA VAL A 33 -12.26 -0.81 -16.84
C VAL A 33 -12.57 -0.47 -18.30
N VAL A 34 -12.35 0.79 -18.71
CA VAL A 34 -12.75 1.31 -20.01
C VAL A 34 -11.57 1.58 -20.95
N ILE A 35 -10.41 1.90 -20.40
CA ILE A 35 -9.21 2.22 -21.20
C ILE A 35 -7.93 1.92 -20.40
N LEU A 36 -6.90 1.46 -21.10
CA LEU A 36 -5.54 1.33 -20.56
C LEU A 36 -4.59 2.28 -21.27
N GLY A 37 -3.80 3.05 -20.54
CA GLY A 37 -2.79 3.97 -21.06
C GLY A 37 -1.38 3.63 -20.59
N ASP A 38 -0.42 3.81 -21.46
CA ASP A 38 1.00 3.65 -21.17
C ASP A 38 1.84 4.57 -22.07
N ILE A 39 3.10 4.84 -21.67
CA ILE A 39 4.10 5.46 -22.56
C ILE A 39 4.50 4.52 -23.69
N ASP A 40 4.35 3.22 -23.48
CA ASP A 40 4.53 2.16 -24.46
C ASP A 40 3.14 1.73 -24.99
N ALA A 41 2.77 2.27 -26.16
CA ALA A 41 1.46 2.02 -26.76
C ALA A 41 1.23 0.54 -27.14
N GLU A 42 2.28 -0.20 -27.51
CA GLU A 42 2.20 -1.61 -27.83
C GLU A 42 1.88 -2.44 -26.57
N ARG A 43 2.52 -2.11 -25.46
CA ARG A 43 2.27 -2.73 -24.16
C ARG A 43 0.85 -2.45 -23.68
N ALA A 44 0.35 -1.20 -23.80
CA ALA A 44 -1.03 -0.86 -23.47
C ALA A 44 -2.02 -1.66 -24.31
N ALA A 45 -1.80 -1.76 -25.61
CA ALA A 45 -2.66 -2.52 -26.54
C ALA A 45 -2.65 -4.02 -26.24
N ALA A 46 -1.48 -4.59 -25.96
CA ALA A 46 -1.33 -6.01 -25.61
C ALA A 46 -2.08 -6.35 -24.31
N GLN A 47 -1.96 -5.50 -23.27
CA GLN A 47 -2.66 -5.68 -22.01
C GLN A 47 -4.19 -5.51 -22.18
N ALA A 48 -4.63 -4.53 -22.97
CA ALA A 48 -6.04 -4.34 -23.26
C ALA A 48 -6.64 -5.57 -23.95
N ALA A 49 -5.95 -6.09 -24.96
CA ALA A 49 -6.38 -7.31 -25.68
C ALA A 49 -6.42 -8.53 -24.74
N LYS A 50 -5.38 -8.68 -23.88
CA LYS A 50 -5.29 -9.81 -22.93
C LYS A 50 -6.46 -9.84 -21.94
N HIS A 51 -6.87 -8.68 -21.43
CA HIS A 51 -7.87 -8.55 -20.37
C HIS A 51 -9.26 -8.12 -20.90
N GLY A 52 -9.43 -8.02 -22.21
CA GLY A 52 -10.72 -7.66 -22.83
C GLY A 52 -11.15 -6.21 -22.54
N VAL A 53 -10.20 -5.31 -22.32
CA VAL A 53 -10.48 -3.88 -22.14
C VAL A 53 -10.73 -3.23 -23.49
N PRO A 54 -11.81 -2.44 -23.67
CA PRO A 54 -12.28 -2.01 -25.00
C PRO A 54 -11.38 -1.00 -25.70
N ALA A 55 -10.52 -0.25 -24.95
CA ALA A 55 -9.66 0.77 -25.51
C ALA A 55 -8.25 0.75 -24.90
N SER A 56 -7.29 1.23 -25.67
CA SER A 56 -5.91 1.50 -25.22
C SER A 56 -5.39 2.77 -25.87
N GLY A 57 -4.41 3.42 -25.22
CA GLY A 57 -3.82 4.65 -25.74
C GLY A 57 -2.71 5.20 -24.84
N SER A 58 -2.48 6.49 -24.93
CA SER A 58 -1.57 7.24 -24.08
C SER A 58 -2.22 7.63 -22.75
N SER A 59 -1.44 8.17 -21.81
CA SER A 59 -1.97 8.80 -20.59
C SER A 59 -2.97 9.92 -20.92
N ALA A 60 -2.72 10.71 -21.98
CA ALA A 60 -3.61 11.76 -22.41
C ALA A 60 -4.98 11.23 -22.87
N ASP A 61 -5.00 10.09 -23.57
CA ASP A 61 -6.25 9.44 -23.99
C ASP A 61 -7.06 8.95 -22.79
N VAL A 62 -6.42 8.42 -21.74
CA VAL A 62 -7.07 8.03 -20.49
C VAL A 62 -7.68 9.24 -19.80
N LEU A 63 -6.92 10.33 -19.67
CA LEU A 63 -7.37 11.56 -19.01
C LEU A 63 -8.53 12.23 -19.75
N ALA A 64 -8.53 12.17 -21.09
CA ALA A 64 -9.58 12.73 -21.93
C ALA A 64 -10.82 11.83 -22.07
N HIS A 65 -10.75 10.55 -21.65
CA HIS A 65 -11.84 9.61 -21.86
C HIS A 65 -13.08 9.98 -21.02
N PRO A 66 -14.27 10.16 -21.65
CA PRO A 66 -15.45 10.69 -20.97
C PRO A 66 -15.99 9.76 -19.88
N ASP A 67 -15.85 8.44 -20.05
CA ASP A 67 -16.36 7.45 -19.11
C ASP A 67 -15.40 7.15 -17.96
N VAL A 68 -14.17 7.71 -17.95
CA VAL A 68 -13.24 7.52 -16.82
C VAL A 68 -13.62 8.47 -15.69
N GLU A 69 -13.92 7.90 -14.54
CA GLU A 69 -14.20 8.60 -13.29
C GLU A 69 -13.07 8.42 -12.25
N ILE A 70 -12.38 7.27 -12.32
CA ILE A 70 -11.19 6.98 -11.49
C ILE A 70 -10.02 6.64 -12.41
N VAL A 71 -8.90 7.32 -12.22
CA VAL A 71 -7.62 6.94 -12.81
C VAL A 71 -6.88 6.06 -11.82
N VAL A 72 -6.51 4.86 -12.25
CA VAL A 72 -5.64 3.93 -11.51
C VAL A 72 -4.22 4.15 -12.00
N ASN A 73 -3.41 4.79 -11.16
CA ASN A 73 -2.01 5.13 -11.46
C ASN A 73 -1.09 3.99 -10.98
N LEU A 74 -0.59 3.21 -11.93
CA LEU A 74 0.34 2.10 -11.74
C LEU A 74 1.72 2.39 -12.38
N THR A 75 2.09 3.64 -12.46
CA THR A 75 3.40 4.07 -12.98
C THR A 75 4.51 3.74 -11.98
N ILE A 76 5.71 4.24 -12.19
CA ILE A 76 6.79 4.09 -11.23
C ILE A 76 6.71 5.17 -10.13
N PRO A 77 7.23 4.92 -8.92
CA PRO A 77 7.14 5.85 -7.79
C PRO A 77 7.56 7.29 -8.09
N ALA A 78 8.57 7.47 -8.92
CA ALA A 78 9.12 8.78 -9.26
C ALA A 78 8.11 9.74 -9.93
N VAL A 79 7.07 9.20 -10.59
CA VAL A 79 6.07 10.01 -11.32
C VAL A 79 4.64 9.85 -10.76
N HIS A 80 4.46 9.16 -9.63
CA HIS A 80 3.13 8.96 -9.04
C HIS A 80 2.40 10.29 -8.80
N ALA A 81 3.07 11.25 -8.17
CA ALA A 81 2.46 12.55 -7.86
C ALA A 81 2.12 13.34 -9.13
N GLU A 82 3.01 13.38 -10.13
CA GLU A 82 2.80 14.07 -11.39
C GLU A 82 1.59 13.52 -12.16
N VAL A 83 1.53 12.19 -12.34
CA VAL A 83 0.44 11.53 -13.05
C VAL A 83 -0.88 11.69 -12.29
N SER A 84 -0.85 11.60 -10.96
CA SER A 84 -2.02 11.80 -10.12
C SER A 84 -2.54 13.25 -10.19
N ALA A 85 -1.65 14.25 -10.15
CA ALA A 85 -2.03 15.65 -10.30
C ALA A 85 -2.64 15.92 -11.69
N ALA A 86 -2.09 15.34 -12.75
CA ALA A 86 -2.68 15.44 -14.09
C ALA A 86 -4.09 14.84 -14.15
N ALA A 87 -4.35 13.74 -13.44
CA ALA A 87 -5.68 13.15 -13.34
C ALA A 87 -6.66 14.07 -12.58
N ILE A 88 -6.22 14.65 -11.45
CA ILE A 88 -7.01 15.65 -10.70
C ILE A 88 -7.33 16.86 -11.59
N ALA A 89 -6.34 17.40 -12.31
CA ALA A 89 -6.55 18.51 -13.24
C ALA A 89 -7.53 18.19 -14.38
N ALA A 90 -7.61 16.90 -14.78
CA ALA A 90 -8.61 16.41 -15.74
C ALA A 90 -9.99 16.09 -15.12
N GLY A 91 -10.20 16.43 -13.83
CA GLY A 91 -11.46 16.19 -13.11
C GLY A 91 -11.72 14.74 -12.74
N LYS A 92 -10.68 13.93 -12.62
CA LYS A 92 -10.77 12.50 -12.29
C LYS A 92 -10.35 12.23 -10.85
N ASN A 93 -11.04 11.32 -10.16
CA ASN A 93 -10.54 10.74 -8.91
C ASN A 93 -9.32 9.87 -9.20
N VAL A 94 -8.48 9.67 -8.20
CA VAL A 94 -7.23 8.92 -8.34
C VAL A 94 -7.14 7.77 -7.34
N TRP A 95 -6.79 6.62 -7.83
CA TRP A 95 -6.21 5.53 -7.06
C TRP A 95 -4.75 5.38 -7.48
N SER A 96 -3.80 5.56 -6.57
CA SER A 96 -2.37 5.43 -6.86
C SER A 96 -1.75 4.21 -6.19
N GLU A 97 -0.82 3.56 -6.90
CA GLU A 97 0.11 2.66 -6.23
C GLU A 97 0.95 3.42 -5.20
N LYS A 98 1.49 2.64 -4.26
CA LYS A 98 2.37 3.13 -3.21
C LYS A 98 3.81 3.38 -3.74
N PRO A 99 4.53 4.34 -3.13
CA PRO A 99 4.06 5.42 -2.27
C PRO A 99 3.27 6.49 -3.05
N ILE A 100 2.46 7.28 -2.35
CA ILE A 100 1.68 8.38 -2.97
C ILE A 100 2.56 9.37 -3.76
N ALA A 101 3.77 9.61 -3.27
CA ALA A 101 4.84 10.42 -3.85
C ALA A 101 6.18 9.98 -3.30
N THR A 102 7.28 10.54 -3.80
CA THR A 102 8.63 10.30 -3.27
C THR A 102 9.03 11.27 -2.15
N ASP A 103 8.27 12.35 -1.94
CA ASP A 103 8.52 13.35 -0.91
C ASP A 103 7.22 13.97 -0.37
N ARG A 104 7.33 14.59 0.82
CA ARG A 104 6.20 15.21 1.54
C ARG A 104 5.56 16.36 0.79
N LEU A 105 6.37 17.17 0.08
CA LEU A 105 5.88 18.39 -0.57
C LEU A 105 4.97 18.05 -1.74
N ALA A 106 5.41 17.13 -2.60
CA ALA A 106 4.63 16.65 -3.74
C ALA A 106 3.32 15.99 -3.28
N ALA A 107 3.35 15.16 -2.22
CA ALA A 107 2.16 14.53 -1.69
C ALA A 107 1.16 15.55 -1.11
N ARG A 108 1.63 16.55 -0.35
CA ARG A 108 0.77 17.61 0.20
C ARG A 108 0.14 18.46 -0.90
N ALA A 109 0.91 18.81 -1.93
CA ALA A 109 0.39 19.57 -3.07
C ALA A 109 -0.73 18.80 -3.79
N LEU A 110 -0.50 17.52 -4.09
CA LEU A 110 -1.51 16.65 -4.71
C LEU A 110 -2.81 16.58 -3.90
N LEU A 111 -2.71 16.38 -2.58
CA LEU A 111 -3.90 16.30 -1.74
C LEU A 111 -4.64 17.63 -1.65
N ALA A 112 -3.93 18.76 -1.58
CA ALA A 112 -4.54 20.08 -1.58
C ALA A 112 -5.26 20.40 -2.91
N GLU A 113 -4.68 20.01 -4.05
CA GLU A 113 -5.32 20.14 -5.36
C GLU A 113 -6.59 19.27 -5.47
N ALA A 114 -6.53 18.05 -4.98
CA ALA A 114 -7.68 17.15 -4.97
C ALA A 114 -8.82 17.69 -4.10
N ASP A 115 -8.50 18.16 -2.88
CA ASP A 115 -9.47 18.77 -1.97
C ASP A 115 -10.12 20.01 -2.59
N ALA A 116 -9.34 20.89 -3.21
CA ALA A 116 -9.84 22.09 -3.88
C ALA A 116 -10.76 21.75 -5.07
N ALA A 117 -10.51 20.63 -5.75
CA ALA A 117 -11.34 20.13 -6.85
C ALA A 117 -12.54 19.29 -6.39
N GLY A 118 -12.65 18.97 -5.10
CA GLY A 118 -13.67 18.05 -4.56
C GLY A 118 -13.51 16.61 -5.05
N LEU A 119 -12.28 16.20 -5.39
CA LEU A 119 -11.94 14.90 -5.90
C LEU A 119 -11.26 14.04 -4.83
N ARG A 120 -11.29 12.72 -5.04
CA ARG A 120 -10.74 11.75 -4.09
C ARG A 120 -9.38 11.25 -4.55
N VAL A 121 -8.48 11.10 -3.58
CA VAL A 121 -7.23 10.36 -3.74
C VAL A 121 -7.25 9.17 -2.80
N GLY A 122 -7.06 7.98 -3.34
CA GLY A 122 -6.82 6.75 -2.60
C GLY A 122 -5.44 6.21 -2.93
N VAL A 123 -4.83 5.51 -2.00
CA VAL A 123 -3.45 5.03 -2.12
C VAL A 123 -3.33 3.59 -1.63
N ALA A 124 -2.65 2.77 -2.41
CA ALA A 124 -2.23 1.44 -1.97
C ALA A 124 -1.26 1.55 -0.75
N PRO A 125 -1.15 0.52 0.10
CA PRO A 125 -1.70 -0.81 -0.10
C PRO A 125 -3.16 -0.93 0.32
N ASP A 126 -3.95 -1.57 -0.49
CA ASP A 126 -5.33 -1.94 -0.18
C ASP A 126 -5.48 -3.30 0.51
N THR A 127 -4.37 -3.97 0.77
CA THR A 127 -4.31 -5.26 1.50
C THR A 127 -4.94 -5.19 2.89
N VAL A 128 -4.86 -4.01 3.54
CA VAL A 128 -5.49 -3.78 4.85
C VAL A 128 -7.02 -3.83 4.81
N LEU A 129 -7.64 -3.75 3.63
CA LEU A 129 -9.07 -3.92 3.43
C LEU A 129 -9.47 -5.40 3.37
N GLY A 130 -8.52 -6.30 3.23
CA GLY A 130 -8.74 -7.73 3.16
C GLY A 130 -9.13 -8.35 4.50
N PRO A 131 -9.80 -9.52 4.49
CA PRO A 131 -10.32 -10.18 5.68
C PRO A 131 -9.24 -10.51 6.73
N GLY A 132 -7.99 -10.71 6.35
CA GLY A 132 -6.91 -11.03 7.29
C GLY A 132 -6.67 -9.91 8.32
N VAL A 133 -6.28 -8.71 7.86
CA VAL A 133 -6.04 -7.55 8.73
C VAL A 133 -7.35 -7.07 9.38
N GLN A 134 -8.47 -7.10 8.66
CA GLN A 134 -9.77 -6.70 9.20
C GLN A 134 -10.23 -7.60 10.36
N THR A 135 -9.99 -8.90 10.29
CA THR A 135 -10.28 -9.84 11.39
C THR A 135 -9.40 -9.54 12.61
N ALA A 136 -8.12 -9.25 12.41
CA ALA A 136 -7.24 -8.83 13.49
C ALA A 136 -7.73 -7.55 14.18
N ARG A 137 -8.10 -6.52 13.41
CA ARG A 137 -8.63 -5.26 13.92
C ARG A 137 -9.93 -5.46 14.73
N ARG A 138 -10.83 -6.31 14.24
CA ARG A 138 -12.06 -6.65 14.98
C ARG A 138 -11.76 -7.38 16.28
N ALA A 139 -10.79 -8.31 16.28
CA ALA A 139 -10.37 -9.02 17.46
C ALA A 139 -9.78 -8.05 18.52
N ILE A 140 -8.98 -7.08 18.07
CA ILE A 140 -8.45 -6.01 18.93
C ILE A 140 -9.58 -5.14 19.47
N ALA A 141 -10.52 -4.71 18.62
CA ALA A 141 -11.67 -3.89 19.02
C ALA A 141 -12.60 -4.60 20.03
N ARG A 142 -12.69 -5.93 19.98
CA ARG A 142 -13.41 -6.75 20.99
C ARG A 142 -12.65 -6.88 22.30
N GLY A 143 -11.38 -6.47 22.36
CA GLY A 143 -10.52 -6.60 23.55
C GLY A 143 -9.83 -7.97 23.66
N ASP A 144 -9.71 -8.76 22.58
CA ASP A 144 -9.14 -10.12 22.63
C ASP A 144 -7.68 -10.12 23.11
N ILE A 145 -6.95 -9.00 22.98
CA ILE A 145 -5.59 -8.80 23.51
C ILE A 145 -5.50 -7.79 24.67
N GLY A 146 -6.65 -7.29 25.15
CA GLY A 146 -6.68 -6.16 26.07
C GLY A 146 -6.30 -4.85 25.37
N THR A 147 -5.61 -3.94 26.08
CA THR A 147 -5.09 -2.70 25.48
C THR A 147 -3.84 -2.97 24.65
N PRO A 148 -3.81 -2.64 23.35
CA PRO A 148 -2.61 -2.78 22.53
C PRO A 148 -1.44 -1.92 23.07
N LEU A 149 -0.25 -2.51 23.24
CA LEU A 149 0.93 -1.88 23.84
C LEU A 149 2.07 -1.69 22.85
N SER A 150 2.36 -2.75 22.10
CA SER A 150 3.52 -2.76 21.22
C SER A 150 3.34 -3.68 20.01
N ALA A 151 4.17 -3.45 18.97
CA ALA A 151 4.32 -4.37 17.87
C ALA A 151 5.79 -4.64 17.54
N HIS A 152 6.04 -5.86 17.06
CA HIS A 152 7.29 -6.27 16.43
C HIS A 152 7.03 -6.64 14.98
N THR A 153 7.78 -6.04 14.04
CA THR A 153 7.64 -6.35 12.60
C THR A 153 8.98 -6.66 11.95
N VAL A 154 9.00 -7.67 11.10
CA VAL A 154 10.18 -8.05 10.33
C VAL A 154 9.80 -8.32 8.88
N MET A 155 10.48 -7.61 7.99
CA MET A 155 10.54 -7.89 6.56
C MET A 155 12.00 -7.98 6.13
N GLN A 156 12.47 -9.17 5.83
CA GLN A 156 13.84 -9.38 5.39
C GLN A 156 13.93 -10.45 4.31
N THR A 157 14.70 -10.15 3.27
CA THR A 157 14.96 -10.99 2.10
C THR A 157 16.39 -10.78 1.62
N ALA A 158 16.84 -11.61 0.67
CA ALA A 158 18.12 -11.40 -0.01
C ALA A 158 18.11 -10.17 -0.95
N GLY A 159 16.92 -9.70 -1.33
CA GLY A 159 16.70 -8.54 -2.17
C GLY A 159 15.97 -8.86 -3.47
N PRO A 160 15.31 -7.86 -4.08
CA PRO A 160 14.53 -8.05 -5.30
C PRO A 160 15.38 -8.31 -6.55
N ASP A 161 16.68 -8.11 -6.52
CA ASP A 161 17.61 -8.48 -7.60
C ASP A 161 17.65 -9.98 -7.89
N ASP A 162 17.20 -10.82 -6.94
CA ASP A 162 17.09 -12.26 -7.11
C ASP A 162 15.94 -12.68 -8.07
N PHE A 163 14.90 -11.87 -8.23
CA PHE A 163 13.72 -12.23 -9.02
C PHE A 163 13.24 -11.16 -9.99
N HIS A 164 13.65 -9.89 -9.82
CA HIS A 164 13.23 -8.81 -10.70
C HIS A 164 14.22 -8.59 -11.84
N PRO A 165 13.79 -8.58 -13.13
CA PRO A 165 14.70 -8.43 -14.27
C PRO A 165 15.32 -7.04 -14.43
N ASN A 166 14.72 -6.02 -13.80
CA ASN A 166 15.19 -4.63 -13.80
C ASN A 166 15.08 -4.07 -12.38
N PRO A 167 15.93 -4.50 -11.42
CA PRO A 167 15.77 -4.20 -10.00
C PRO A 167 16.31 -2.82 -9.59
N GLU A 168 16.97 -2.07 -10.46
CA GLU A 168 17.74 -0.86 -10.15
C GLU A 168 16.90 0.19 -9.40
N PHE A 169 15.67 0.42 -9.85
CA PHE A 169 14.79 1.42 -9.22
C PHE A 169 14.43 1.09 -7.77
N LEU A 170 14.52 -0.19 -7.39
CA LEU A 170 14.31 -0.65 -6.01
C LEU A 170 15.52 -0.40 -5.10
N PHE A 171 16.65 0.02 -5.65
CA PHE A 171 17.88 0.36 -4.93
C PHE A 171 18.30 1.83 -5.15
N ALA A 172 17.54 2.57 -5.94
CA ALA A 172 17.71 4.00 -6.17
C ALA A 172 16.99 4.83 -5.10
N VAL A 173 17.23 6.15 -5.08
CA VAL A 173 16.54 7.09 -4.19
C VAL A 173 15.02 6.95 -4.33
N GLY A 174 14.33 6.83 -3.20
CA GLY A 174 12.91 6.51 -3.15
C GLY A 174 12.58 5.01 -3.19
N GLY A 175 13.59 4.15 -3.26
CA GLY A 175 13.48 2.69 -3.16
C GLY A 175 13.99 2.14 -1.82
N GLY A 176 14.62 0.98 -1.88
CA GLY A 176 15.07 0.23 -0.71
C GLY A 176 13.96 -0.51 0.00
N PRO A 177 14.32 -1.37 0.96
CA PRO A 177 13.34 -2.19 1.69
C PRO A 177 12.34 -1.33 2.47
N LEU A 178 12.72 -0.12 2.87
CA LEU A 178 11.85 0.81 3.59
C LEU A 178 10.71 1.35 2.70
N PHE A 179 11.02 1.87 1.51
CA PHE A 179 10.01 2.46 0.63
C PHE A 179 9.27 1.45 -0.23
N ASP A 180 9.87 0.29 -0.49
CA ASP A 180 9.20 -0.78 -1.24
C ASP A 180 8.22 -1.55 -0.35
N MET A 181 8.66 -2.01 0.82
CA MET A 181 7.88 -2.89 1.69
C MET A 181 7.32 -2.20 2.93
N GLY A 182 7.98 -1.16 3.43
CA GLY A 182 7.51 -0.37 4.58
C GLY A 182 6.06 0.09 4.49
N PRO A 183 5.55 0.52 3.30
CA PRO A 183 4.15 0.92 3.18
C PRO A 183 3.15 -0.12 3.70
N TYR A 184 3.38 -1.41 3.46
CA TYR A 184 2.49 -2.48 3.91
C TYR A 184 2.46 -2.59 5.44
N TYR A 185 3.65 -2.65 6.05
CA TYR A 185 3.80 -2.83 7.50
C TYR A 185 3.35 -1.59 8.27
N ILE A 186 3.77 -0.40 7.84
CA ILE A 186 3.38 0.86 8.51
C ILE A 186 1.87 1.09 8.36
N THR A 187 1.28 0.82 7.19
CA THR A 187 -0.18 0.93 7.02
C THR A 187 -0.92 -0.03 7.97
N ALA A 188 -0.45 -1.28 8.13
CA ALA A 188 -1.04 -2.22 9.07
C ALA A 188 -0.94 -1.73 10.52
N LEU A 189 0.23 -1.21 10.93
CA LEU A 189 0.43 -0.67 12.28
C LEU A 189 -0.43 0.58 12.54
N VAL A 190 -0.54 1.48 11.58
CA VAL A 190 -1.41 2.68 11.67
C VAL A 190 -2.88 2.28 11.78
N ASN A 191 -3.30 1.22 11.08
CA ASN A 191 -4.65 0.66 11.20
C ASN A 191 -4.95 0.06 12.59
N VAL A 192 -3.93 -0.28 13.38
CA VAL A 192 -4.06 -0.86 14.72
C VAL A 192 -3.89 0.20 15.81
N PHE A 193 -2.86 1.04 15.72
CA PHE A 193 -2.45 1.94 16.80
C PHE A 193 -2.82 3.41 16.56
N GLY A 194 -3.30 3.76 15.35
CA GLY A 194 -3.50 5.14 14.93
C GLY A 194 -2.23 5.81 14.42
N ALA A 195 -2.21 7.13 14.45
CA ALA A 195 -1.13 7.94 13.90
C ALA A 195 0.21 7.74 14.64
N VAL A 196 1.31 7.76 13.88
CA VAL A 196 2.68 7.77 14.40
C VAL A 196 3.04 9.20 14.83
N ASP A 197 3.56 9.39 16.06
CA ASP A 197 3.99 10.67 16.58
C ASP A 197 5.49 10.94 16.26
N ARG A 198 6.37 9.94 16.46
CA ARG A 198 7.81 10.09 16.25
C ARG A 198 8.49 8.76 15.96
N VAL A 199 9.68 8.84 15.35
CA VAL A 199 10.49 7.68 15.02
C VAL A 199 11.97 7.90 15.36
N SER A 200 12.67 6.79 15.64
CA SER A 200 14.13 6.71 15.70
C SER A 200 14.58 5.53 14.86
N ALA A 201 15.70 5.63 14.16
CA ALA A 201 16.13 4.56 13.28
C ALA A 201 17.66 4.51 13.13
N VAL A 202 18.14 3.34 12.68
CA VAL A 202 19.49 3.14 12.17
C VAL A 202 19.40 2.45 10.82
N GLY A 203 20.31 2.80 9.90
CA GLY A 203 20.37 2.22 8.57
C GLY A 203 21.79 1.84 8.16
N SER A 204 21.91 0.88 7.27
CA SER A 204 23.18 0.50 6.66
C SER A 204 23.01 0.03 5.22
N THR A 205 24.10 0.09 4.46
CA THR A 205 24.20 -0.42 3.10
C THR A 205 25.33 -1.44 3.07
N SER A 206 25.03 -2.71 2.85
CA SER A 206 26.02 -3.79 2.88
C SER A 206 26.96 -3.79 1.67
N ARG A 207 26.48 -3.32 0.51
CA ARG A 207 27.19 -3.34 -0.76
C ARG A 207 26.87 -2.08 -1.56
N ALA A 208 27.92 -1.40 -2.06
CA ALA A 208 27.75 -0.24 -2.96
C ALA A 208 27.24 -0.62 -4.35
N THR A 209 27.37 -1.90 -4.75
CA THR A 209 26.96 -2.42 -6.05
C THR A 209 26.31 -3.79 -5.88
N ARG A 210 25.22 -4.02 -6.60
CA ARG A 210 24.57 -5.33 -6.75
C ARG A 210 24.54 -5.74 -8.21
N VAL A 211 24.05 -6.94 -8.49
CA VAL A 211 24.05 -7.55 -9.83
C VAL A 211 22.67 -8.13 -10.10
N VAL A 212 22.12 -7.87 -11.27
CA VAL A 212 20.86 -8.49 -11.74
C VAL A 212 21.03 -10.01 -11.83
N GLN A 213 20.16 -10.78 -11.17
CA GLN A 213 20.30 -12.23 -11.08
C GLN A 213 19.44 -13.00 -12.10
N VAL A 214 18.44 -12.34 -12.73
CA VAL A 214 17.49 -13.00 -13.63
C VAL A 214 17.26 -12.22 -14.92
N GLY A 215 16.67 -12.86 -15.93
CA GLY A 215 16.32 -12.27 -17.21
C GLY A 215 17.51 -12.01 -18.13
N ASP A 216 17.27 -11.28 -19.23
CA ASP A 216 18.26 -11.01 -20.28
C ASP A 216 19.44 -10.15 -19.80
N ARG A 217 19.26 -9.42 -18.70
CA ARG A 217 20.27 -8.55 -18.10
C ARG A 217 21.04 -9.22 -16.95
N LYS A 218 20.88 -10.52 -16.74
CA LYS A 218 21.60 -11.28 -15.71
C LYS A 218 23.10 -11.03 -15.79
N GLY A 219 23.74 -10.72 -14.67
CA GLY A 219 25.15 -10.40 -14.57
C GLY A 219 25.48 -8.91 -14.71
N THR A 220 24.50 -8.05 -15.02
CA THR A 220 24.71 -6.60 -15.13
C THR A 220 24.82 -5.98 -13.73
N PRO A 221 25.92 -5.29 -13.39
CA PRO A 221 26.06 -4.58 -12.13
C PRO A 221 25.26 -3.27 -12.14
N PHE A 222 24.79 -2.87 -10.96
CA PHE A 222 24.09 -1.59 -10.75
C PHE A 222 24.42 -1.00 -9.37
N PRO A 223 24.37 0.34 -9.21
CA PRO A 223 24.67 1.01 -7.94
C PRO A 223 23.54 0.81 -6.92
N VAL A 224 23.90 0.86 -5.65
CA VAL A 224 22.97 0.92 -4.51
C VAL A 224 23.09 2.30 -3.89
N GLU A 225 22.00 3.07 -3.92
CA GLU A 225 21.97 4.48 -3.55
C GLU A 225 21.28 4.73 -2.19
N VAL A 226 20.62 3.69 -1.65
CA VAL A 226 19.83 3.79 -0.42
C VAL A 226 20.23 2.71 0.60
N PRO A 227 19.92 2.89 1.90
CA PRO A 227 20.12 1.84 2.89
C PRO A 227 19.36 0.55 2.49
N THR A 228 20.07 -0.58 2.57
CA THR A 228 19.52 -1.92 2.29
C THR A 228 19.12 -2.67 3.56
N TYR A 229 19.41 -2.08 4.72
CA TYR A 229 18.93 -2.48 6.04
C TYR A 229 18.49 -1.24 6.81
N ILE A 230 17.30 -1.29 7.41
CA ILE A 230 16.75 -0.28 8.32
C ILE A 230 16.15 -1.00 9.54
N ALA A 231 16.54 -0.55 10.74
CA ALA A 231 15.82 -0.87 11.98
C ALA A 231 15.25 0.41 12.57
N ALA A 232 13.94 0.43 12.81
CA ALA A 232 13.21 1.62 13.25
C ALA A 232 12.39 1.33 14.51
N LEU A 233 12.31 2.35 15.39
CA LEU A 233 11.40 2.41 16.52
C LEU A 233 10.39 3.52 16.25
N ALA A 234 9.11 3.24 16.45
CA ALA A 234 8.04 4.23 16.33
C ALA A 234 7.26 4.35 17.62
N ARG A 235 6.81 5.57 17.94
CA ARG A 235 5.82 5.85 18.98
C ARG A 235 4.58 6.40 18.33
N PHE A 236 3.43 5.86 18.70
CA PHE A 236 2.12 6.28 18.23
C PHE A 236 1.49 7.31 19.17
N GLU A 237 0.57 8.13 18.65
CA GLU A 237 -0.19 9.09 19.46
C GLU A 237 -0.99 8.40 20.58
N SER A 238 -1.41 7.16 20.38
CA SER A 238 -2.04 6.31 21.40
C SER A 238 -1.13 5.97 22.59
N GLY A 239 0.18 6.22 22.47
CA GLY A 239 1.20 5.83 23.44
C GLY A 239 1.81 4.45 23.20
N ALA A 240 1.24 3.64 22.28
CA ALA A 240 1.82 2.38 21.83
C ALA A 240 3.17 2.61 21.14
N VAL A 241 3.96 1.55 21.02
CA VAL A 241 5.28 1.59 20.37
C VAL A 241 5.43 0.44 19.39
N SER A 242 6.33 0.58 18.40
CA SER A 242 6.71 -0.55 17.55
C SER A 242 8.20 -0.56 17.28
N GLU A 243 8.72 -1.76 17.00
CA GLU A 243 10.00 -1.99 16.34
C GLU A 243 9.76 -2.61 14.97
N SER A 244 10.54 -2.18 13.97
CA SER A 244 10.39 -2.63 12.60
C SER A 244 11.76 -2.84 11.95
N VAL A 245 11.95 -3.99 11.31
CA VAL A 245 13.15 -4.29 10.53
C VAL A 245 12.77 -4.47 9.07
N PHE A 246 13.44 -3.71 8.19
CA PHE A 246 13.33 -3.83 6.74
C PHE A 246 14.70 -4.11 6.15
N SER A 247 14.85 -5.23 5.44
CA SER A 247 16.15 -5.64 4.92
C SER A 247 16.08 -6.35 3.57
N PHE A 248 16.98 -5.95 2.65
CA PHE A 248 17.31 -6.65 1.42
C PHE A 248 18.69 -7.34 1.49
N ASP A 249 19.25 -7.52 2.70
CA ASP A 249 20.58 -8.08 2.94
C ASP A 249 20.56 -9.43 3.66
N SER A 250 19.39 -10.00 3.88
CA SER A 250 19.29 -11.24 4.66
C SER A 250 19.11 -12.47 3.76
N PRO A 251 19.99 -13.47 3.84
CA PRO A 251 19.76 -14.75 3.18
C PRO A 251 18.61 -15.56 3.83
N LEU A 252 18.22 -15.20 5.06
CA LEU A 252 17.08 -15.79 5.73
C LEU A 252 15.82 -15.00 5.38
N LEU A 253 14.92 -15.64 4.65
CA LEU A 253 13.61 -15.07 4.32
C LEU A 253 12.73 -15.00 5.56
N ARG A 254 12.32 -13.79 5.95
CA ARG A 254 11.30 -13.50 6.96
C ARG A 254 10.41 -12.39 6.43
N THR A 255 9.27 -12.75 5.88
CA THR A 255 8.23 -11.81 5.47
C THR A 255 6.96 -12.04 6.27
N GLY A 256 6.13 -11.01 6.40
CA GLY A 256 4.86 -11.13 7.09
C GLY A 256 4.94 -11.30 8.60
N VAL A 257 6.08 -11.01 9.23
CA VAL A 257 6.15 -11.04 10.69
C VAL A 257 5.56 -9.74 11.23
N VAL A 258 4.38 -9.83 11.83
CA VAL A 258 3.71 -8.73 12.54
C VAL A 258 3.09 -9.30 13.81
N GLU A 259 3.73 -9.06 14.93
CA GLU A 259 3.30 -9.48 16.26
C GLU A 259 2.82 -8.24 17.03
N ILE A 260 1.61 -8.29 17.56
CA ILE A 260 1.00 -7.20 18.33
C ILE A 260 0.77 -7.70 19.74
N THR A 261 1.40 -7.06 20.71
CA THR A 261 1.26 -7.39 22.12
C THR A 261 0.33 -6.39 22.80
N GLY A 262 -0.65 -6.92 23.49
CA GLY A 262 -1.53 -6.18 24.39
C GLY A 262 -1.34 -6.58 25.85
N THR A 263 -2.16 -6.02 26.72
CA THR A 263 -2.09 -6.27 28.18
C THR A 263 -2.45 -7.71 28.58
N GLU A 264 -3.19 -8.44 27.72
CA GLU A 264 -3.72 -9.76 28.06
C GLU A 264 -3.23 -10.89 27.13
N ALA A 265 -2.87 -10.55 25.89
CA ALA A 265 -2.45 -11.53 24.89
C ALA A 265 -1.52 -10.92 23.85
N THR A 266 -0.83 -11.79 23.11
CA THR A 266 -0.08 -11.45 21.90
C THR A 266 -0.79 -12.05 20.69
N MET A 267 -0.89 -11.28 19.64
CA MET A 267 -1.50 -11.62 18.36
C MET A 267 -0.46 -11.58 17.26
N VAL A 268 -0.43 -12.60 16.40
CA VAL A 268 0.29 -12.57 15.12
C VAL A 268 -0.74 -12.37 14.02
N ILE A 269 -0.60 -11.32 13.23
CA ILE A 269 -1.49 -11.06 12.11
C ILE A 269 -0.88 -11.59 10.80
N PRO A 270 -1.69 -11.83 9.75
CA PRO A 270 -1.16 -12.25 8.45
C PRO A 270 -0.18 -11.25 7.85
N ASP A 271 0.61 -11.72 6.87
CA ASP A 271 1.50 -10.83 6.09
C ASP A 271 0.70 -9.64 5.55
N PRO A 272 1.06 -8.39 5.91
CA PRO A 272 0.33 -7.21 5.48
C PRO A 272 0.41 -6.96 3.97
N ASN A 273 1.24 -7.70 3.24
CA ASN A 273 1.28 -7.72 1.79
C ASN A 273 0.26 -8.70 1.16
N THR A 274 -0.55 -9.38 1.98
CA THR A 274 -1.61 -10.29 1.55
C THR A 274 -2.99 -9.82 2.01
N PHE A 275 -4.06 -10.31 1.39
CA PHE A 275 -5.43 -9.93 1.75
C PHE A 275 -6.05 -10.84 2.80
N ALA A 276 -5.61 -12.09 2.86
CA ALA A 276 -6.15 -13.11 3.75
C ALA A 276 -5.05 -13.74 4.62
N GLY A 277 -5.44 -14.70 5.41
CA GLY A 277 -4.60 -15.46 6.31
C GLY A 277 -5.15 -15.42 7.73
N PRO A 278 -4.88 -16.47 8.52
CA PRO A 278 -5.38 -16.57 9.87
C PRO A 278 -4.66 -15.61 10.82
N VAL A 279 -5.36 -15.22 11.85
CA VAL A 279 -4.80 -14.51 13.01
C VAL A 279 -4.48 -15.54 14.08
N MET A 280 -3.26 -15.49 14.61
CA MET A 280 -2.85 -16.36 15.71
C MET A 280 -2.85 -15.56 17.01
N LEU A 281 -3.38 -16.13 18.09
CA LEU A 281 -3.47 -15.45 19.38
C LEU A 281 -3.00 -16.38 20.49
N THR A 282 -2.14 -15.86 21.38
CA THR A 282 -1.71 -16.59 22.59
C THR A 282 -1.80 -15.69 23.81
N ARG A 283 -2.20 -16.28 24.94
CA ARG A 283 -2.20 -15.60 26.23
C ARG A 283 -0.93 -15.92 27.02
N ALA A 284 -0.63 -15.07 27.99
CA ALA A 284 0.52 -15.25 28.86
C ALA A 284 0.49 -16.63 29.55
N GLY A 285 1.63 -17.31 29.54
CA GLY A 285 1.81 -18.62 30.15
C GLY A 285 3.24 -19.12 30.00
N ARG A 286 3.63 -20.14 30.78
CA ARG A 286 4.97 -20.75 30.65
C ARG A 286 5.12 -21.52 29.35
N GLU A 287 4.01 -22.09 28.86
CA GLU A 287 3.90 -22.77 27.56
C GLU A 287 2.77 -22.08 26.81
N PRO A 288 3.08 -21.22 25.82
CA PRO A 288 2.07 -20.47 25.09
C PRO A 288 1.21 -21.43 24.25
N GLU A 289 -0.09 -21.40 24.48
CA GLU A 289 -1.07 -22.09 23.64
C GLU A 289 -1.58 -21.12 22.58
N TRP A 290 -1.38 -21.46 21.32
CA TRP A 290 -1.84 -20.66 20.19
C TRP A 290 -3.25 -21.06 19.77
N ARG A 291 -4.11 -20.06 19.64
CA ARG A 291 -5.45 -20.18 19.06
C ARG A 291 -5.48 -19.51 17.72
N THR A 292 -6.02 -20.17 16.72
CA THR A 292 -6.27 -19.61 15.40
C THR A 292 -7.62 -18.90 15.37
N ILE A 293 -7.67 -17.71 14.78
CA ILE A 293 -8.89 -17.00 14.41
C ILE A 293 -8.92 -16.96 12.90
N GLU A 294 -9.87 -17.67 12.30
CA GLU A 294 -10.03 -17.69 10.84
C GLU A 294 -10.47 -16.33 10.33
N PRO A 295 -10.01 -15.90 9.14
CA PRO A 295 -10.41 -14.64 8.56
C PRO A 295 -11.91 -14.61 8.26
N VAL A 296 -12.56 -13.49 8.63
CA VAL A 296 -13.99 -13.25 8.37
C VAL A 296 -14.13 -12.15 7.32
N GLY A 297 -14.86 -12.46 6.25
CA GLY A 297 -15.09 -11.59 5.10
C GLY A 297 -14.76 -12.30 3.80
N VAL A 298 -15.06 -11.66 2.68
CA VAL A 298 -14.80 -12.20 1.35
C VAL A 298 -13.40 -11.85 0.91
N GLU A 299 -12.61 -12.85 0.57
CA GLU A 299 -11.28 -12.64 0.03
C GLU A 299 -11.36 -12.11 -1.40
N ALA A 300 -10.61 -11.05 -1.65
CA ALA A 300 -10.39 -10.45 -2.95
C ALA A 300 -8.91 -10.05 -3.06
N GLY A 301 -8.54 -9.37 -4.13
CA GLY A 301 -7.15 -8.99 -4.38
C GLY A 301 -6.97 -7.49 -4.60
N ARG A 302 -5.81 -7.10 -5.13
CA ARG A 302 -5.48 -5.70 -5.47
C ARG A 302 -6.53 -5.12 -6.41
N GLY A 303 -6.94 -3.90 -6.14
CA GLY A 303 -8.09 -3.24 -6.76
C GLY A 303 -9.29 -3.14 -5.81
N LEU A 304 -9.23 -3.80 -4.64
CA LEU A 304 -10.27 -3.68 -3.61
C LEU A 304 -10.43 -2.23 -3.13
N GLY A 305 -9.33 -1.48 -3.07
CA GLY A 305 -9.36 -0.05 -2.77
C GLY A 305 -10.01 0.79 -3.87
N VAL A 306 -9.84 0.42 -5.13
CA VAL A 306 -10.54 1.05 -6.27
C VAL A 306 -12.05 0.82 -6.15
N LEU A 307 -12.46 -0.41 -5.82
CA LEU A 307 -13.86 -0.75 -5.59
C LEU A 307 -14.45 0.03 -4.40
N ASP A 308 -13.71 0.11 -3.28
CA ASP A 308 -14.13 0.89 -2.11
C ASP A 308 -14.34 2.36 -2.46
N MET A 309 -13.42 2.95 -3.23
CA MET A 309 -13.56 4.32 -3.73
C MET A 309 -14.74 4.47 -4.70
N ALA A 310 -14.99 3.52 -5.58
CA ALA A 310 -16.12 3.55 -6.52
C ALA A 310 -17.46 3.58 -5.76
N ARG A 311 -17.63 2.69 -4.79
CA ARG A 311 -18.80 2.66 -3.90
C ARG A 311 -18.94 3.95 -3.09
N ALA A 312 -17.82 4.49 -2.60
CA ALA A 312 -17.79 5.75 -1.86
C ALA A 312 -18.18 6.96 -2.72
N ILE A 313 -17.78 6.99 -4.01
CA ILE A 313 -18.20 8.04 -4.96
C ILE A 313 -19.73 8.03 -5.15
N ARG A 314 -20.34 6.86 -5.31
CA ARG A 314 -21.80 6.74 -5.52
C ARG A 314 -22.61 7.03 -4.27
N SER A 315 -22.14 6.56 -3.11
CA SER A 315 -22.85 6.76 -1.82
C SER A 315 -22.60 8.11 -1.17
N GLY A 316 -21.59 8.87 -1.60
CA GLY A 316 -21.14 10.09 -0.93
C GLY A 316 -20.39 9.85 0.40
N GLN A 317 -20.18 8.60 0.80
CA GLN A 317 -19.43 8.24 2.01
C GLN A 317 -17.92 8.31 1.78
N PRO A 318 -17.07 8.43 2.81
CA PRO A 318 -15.64 8.32 2.66
C PRO A 318 -15.23 6.89 2.25
N HIS A 319 -14.15 6.76 1.49
CA HIS A 319 -13.45 5.50 1.26
C HIS A 319 -12.38 5.29 2.35
N ILE A 320 -11.87 4.06 2.53
CA ILE A 320 -11.04 3.68 3.68
C ILE A 320 -9.54 3.95 3.44
N ALA A 321 -8.99 3.48 2.30
CA ALA A 321 -7.58 3.68 1.96
C ALA A 321 -7.37 5.07 1.33
N THR A 322 -7.48 6.12 2.15
CA THR A 322 -7.46 7.52 1.72
C THR A 322 -6.07 8.04 1.37
N GLY A 323 -6.02 9.13 0.61
CA GLY A 323 -4.79 9.88 0.38
C GLY A 323 -4.16 10.41 1.67
N ALA A 324 -4.98 10.78 2.67
CA ALA A 324 -4.49 11.21 3.98
C ALA A 324 -3.74 10.07 4.70
N LEU A 325 -4.27 8.85 4.66
CA LEU A 325 -3.58 7.66 5.17
C LEU A 325 -2.28 7.42 4.40
N GLY A 326 -2.34 7.44 3.07
CA GLY A 326 -1.14 7.27 2.22
C GLY A 326 -0.07 8.33 2.47
N TYR A 327 -0.47 9.57 2.72
CA TYR A 327 0.45 10.66 3.09
C TYR A 327 1.07 10.44 4.48
N HIS A 328 0.28 10.04 5.48
CA HIS A 328 0.80 9.75 6.82
C HIS A 328 1.82 8.60 6.80
N VAL A 329 1.55 7.57 6.01
CA VAL A 329 2.49 6.47 5.79
C VAL A 329 3.77 6.98 5.12
N LEU A 330 3.67 7.78 4.06
CA LEU A 330 4.84 8.39 3.40
C LEU A 330 5.65 9.24 4.38
N ASP A 331 5.00 10.12 5.13
CA ASP A 331 5.66 10.99 6.12
C ASP A 331 6.40 10.16 7.17
N THR A 332 5.80 9.08 7.65
CA THR A 332 6.45 8.13 8.57
C THR A 332 7.69 7.50 7.94
N LEU A 333 7.62 7.03 6.69
CA LEU A 333 8.75 6.42 5.99
C LEU A 333 9.89 7.43 5.75
N VAL A 334 9.55 8.66 5.35
CA VAL A 334 10.54 9.74 5.18
C VAL A 334 11.18 10.07 6.51
N SER A 335 10.40 10.18 7.60
CA SER A 335 10.90 10.42 8.95
C SER A 335 11.83 9.30 9.44
N ILE A 336 11.54 8.04 9.13
CA ILE A 336 12.43 6.90 9.43
C ILE A 336 13.75 7.05 8.66
N GLY A 337 13.71 7.43 7.38
CA GLY A 337 14.91 7.67 6.58
C GLY A 337 15.76 8.81 7.12
N GLU A 338 15.14 9.93 7.51
CA GLU A 338 15.79 11.08 8.13
C GLU A 338 16.40 10.72 9.50
N ALA A 339 15.69 9.96 10.34
CA ALA A 339 16.20 9.47 11.61
C ALA A 339 17.42 8.55 11.42
N ALA A 340 17.36 7.65 10.43
CA ALA A 340 18.49 6.76 10.12
C ALA A 340 19.72 7.51 9.61
N ALA A 341 19.54 8.62 8.90
CA ALA A 341 20.62 9.43 8.35
C ALA A 341 21.22 10.38 9.42
N SER A 342 20.40 10.97 10.29
CA SER A 342 20.84 11.93 11.30
C SER A 342 21.27 11.30 12.62
N GLY A 343 20.73 10.12 12.96
CA GLY A 343 20.86 9.51 14.29
C GLY A 343 19.94 10.14 15.35
N GLU A 344 19.10 11.08 14.96
CA GLU A 344 18.18 11.80 15.84
C GLU A 344 16.77 11.21 15.80
N THR A 345 15.99 11.46 16.85
CA THR A 345 14.55 11.17 16.83
C THR A 345 13.82 12.22 16.00
N VAL A 346 13.06 11.78 15.02
CA VAL A 346 12.30 12.66 14.12
C VAL A 346 10.82 12.61 14.46
N ARG A 347 10.16 13.76 14.53
CA ARG A 347 8.72 13.86 14.68
C ARG A 347 8.04 13.69 13.34
N VAL A 348 6.97 12.89 13.30
CA VAL A 348 6.07 12.79 12.14
C VAL A 348 5.12 13.97 12.19
N GLU A 349 5.06 14.78 11.12
CA GLU A 349 4.29 16.03 11.11
C GLU A 349 2.80 15.80 10.81
N SER A 350 2.50 14.77 10.04
CA SER A 350 1.13 14.41 9.66
C SER A 350 0.43 13.62 10.75
N THR A 351 -0.89 13.59 10.69
CA THR A 351 -1.75 12.70 11.48
C THR A 351 -2.79 12.06 10.60
N VAL A 352 -3.47 11.04 11.10
CA VAL A 352 -4.60 10.40 10.46
C VAL A 352 -5.69 10.15 11.49
N GLY A 353 -6.95 10.40 11.11
CA GLY A 353 -8.10 10.13 11.95
C GLY A 353 -8.39 8.63 12.09
N GLU A 354 -9.50 8.34 12.76
CA GLU A 354 -9.98 6.95 12.89
C GLU A 354 -10.22 6.33 11.51
N ILE A 355 -9.67 5.14 11.30
CA ILE A 355 -9.85 4.37 10.08
C ILE A 355 -10.98 3.37 10.31
N PRO A 356 -12.09 3.45 9.57
CA PRO A 356 -13.23 2.56 9.79
C PRO A 356 -12.89 1.10 9.45
N LEU A 357 -13.64 0.18 10.06
CA LEU A 357 -13.58 -1.23 9.67
C LEU A 357 -14.35 -1.46 8.36
N VAL A 358 -13.89 -2.40 7.56
CA VAL A 358 -14.68 -2.91 6.42
C VAL A 358 -15.82 -3.76 6.98
N PRO A 359 -17.09 -3.58 6.57
CA PRO A 359 -18.19 -4.46 6.98
C PRO A 359 -17.91 -5.93 6.64
N GLU A 360 -18.27 -6.84 7.55
CA GLU A 360 -17.98 -8.29 7.40
C GLU A 360 -18.74 -8.92 6.23
N ASP A 361 -19.93 -8.42 5.95
CA ASP A 361 -20.83 -8.86 4.90
C ASP A 361 -20.56 -8.22 3.53
N ARG A 362 -19.53 -7.36 3.46
CA ARG A 362 -19.19 -6.68 2.20
C ARG A 362 -18.60 -7.66 1.20
N ASP A 363 -19.38 -8.04 0.19
CA ASP A 363 -18.88 -8.86 -0.92
C ASP A 363 -18.41 -7.94 -2.08
N PRO A 364 -17.13 -8.06 -2.49
CA PRO A 364 -16.62 -7.35 -3.67
C PRO A 364 -17.29 -7.75 -4.98
N ARG A 365 -17.87 -8.95 -5.04
CA ARG A 365 -18.50 -9.52 -6.24
C ARG A 365 -20.01 -9.28 -6.31
N GLU A 366 -20.57 -8.64 -5.28
CA GLU A 366 -21.97 -8.22 -5.29
C GLU A 366 -22.12 -6.86 -5.99
N ALA A 367 -23.11 -6.76 -6.89
CA ALA A 367 -23.50 -5.49 -7.50
C ALA A 367 -24.31 -4.66 -6.50
N THR A 368 -23.78 -3.49 -6.14
CA THR A 368 -24.41 -2.58 -5.15
C THR A 368 -24.68 -1.18 -5.72
N LEU A 369 -24.27 -0.88 -6.97
CA LEU A 369 -24.37 0.43 -7.59
C LEU A 369 -25.33 0.44 -8.78
#